data_d18d1344bcb760bccf2c0e84c8c4d506
#
_entry.id   d18d1344bcb760bccf2c0e84c8c4d506
#
_cell.length_a   1.000
_cell.length_b   1.000
_cell.length_c   1.000
_cell.angle_alpha   90.00
_cell.angle_beta   90.00
_cell.angle_gamma   90.00
#
_symmetry.space_group_name_H-M   'P 1'
#
loop_
_entity.id
_entity.type
_entity.pdbx_description
1 polymer ?
#
loop_
_entity_poly.entity_id
_entity_poly.type
_entity_poly.pdbx_seq_one_letter_code
_entity_poly.pdbx_strand_id
1 'polypeptide(L)'
;MAKLGFLGLGIMGGPMARHLVSAGHTVAVWSHSQNKARELTGAAFCATPAEVAQNSECVFLCVGNTAMSREVILGEKGLVKGAKKGFVIADCSTVSPLESTRIAAELEAQGIEFLDAPCTGSKAGAEGGTLTFMIGGKKEVFDHTKPFFEAMGKSLYYCGKSGMGLRAKLTQNLILGNLLQAFNEGLVLSTKAGVDPELMLDILNNSAARSGLISAKAPMVFKRDFSTNFSVKWLEKDIGLALDLGSEIGVPLLLTGLTQQLYETAIAKGYGEDDICGSIRVLEELAGCQVKA
;
A
#
# COMPACT_ATOMS: atom_id res chain seq x y z
N MET A 1 6.26 -23.16 13.89
CA MET A 1 7.22 -22.85 12.82
C MET A 1 6.60 -23.28 11.51
N ALA A 2 6.37 -22.35 10.59
CA ALA A 2 5.71 -22.59 9.30
C ALA A 2 6.71 -22.30 8.16
N LYS A 3 6.47 -22.86 6.98
CA LYS A 3 7.20 -22.57 5.74
C LYS A 3 6.44 -21.52 4.97
N LEU A 4 6.93 -20.28 4.96
CA LEU A 4 6.30 -19.14 4.33
C LEU A 4 7.10 -18.65 3.13
N GLY A 5 6.42 -17.99 2.21
CA GLY A 5 7.05 -17.27 1.11
C GLY A 5 6.77 -15.79 1.17
N PHE A 6 7.68 -14.97 0.64
CA PHE A 6 7.44 -13.55 0.46
C PHE A 6 7.99 -13.05 -0.89
N LEU A 7 7.13 -12.40 -1.67
CA LEU A 7 7.47 -11.84 -2.97
C LEU A 7 7.34 -10.32 -3.00
N GLY A 8 8.35 -9.66 -3.56
CA GLY A 8 8.36 -8.19 -3.64
C GLY A 8 8.96 -7.55 -2.39
N LEU A 9 10.28 -7.33 -2.41
CA LEU A 9 11.08 -6.80 -1.29
C LEU A 9 11.35 -5.29 -1.46
N GLY A 10 10.29 -4.54 -1.74
CA GLY A 10 10.31 -3.08 -1.77
C GLY A 10 10.31 -2.46 -0.37
N ILE A 11 9.98 -1.15 -0.31
CA ILE A 11 9.91 -0.36 0.94
C ILE A 11 9.00 -1.01 1.99
N MET A 12 7.88 -1.60 1.55
CA MET A 12 6.93 -2.29 2.42
C MET A 12 7.29 -3.77 2.62
N GLY A 13 7.46 -4.51 1.53
CA GLY A 13 7.61 -5.96 1.58
C GLY A 13 8.92 -6.46 2.22
N GLY A 14 10.00 -5.71 2.10
CA GLY A 14 11.27 -6.08 2.75
C GLY A 14 11.16 -6.13 4.28
N PRO A 15 10.67 -5.08 4.97
CA PRO A 15 10.38 -5.13 6.39
C PRO A 15 9.37 -6.22 6.79
N MET A 16 8.28 -6.39 6.02
CA MET A 16 7.29 -7.43 6.29
C MET A 16 7.91 -8.83 6.28
N ALA A 17 8.73 -9.14 5.28
CA ALA A 17 9.44 -10.42 5.20
C ALA A 17 10.41 -10.63 6.39
N ARG A 18 11.12 -9.57 6.83
CA ARG A 18 11.97 -9.61 8.03
C ARG A 18 11.19 -9.96 9.30
N HIS A 19 9.99 -9.41 9.46
CA HIS A 19 9.14 -9.73 10.61
C HIS A 19 8.75 -11.21 10.64
N LEU A 20 8.44 -11.82 9.49
CA LEU A 20 8.15 -13.26 9.41
C LEU A 20 9.38 -14.12 9.79
N VAL A 21 10.59 -13.73 9.33
CA VAL A 21 11.85 -14.36 9.73
C VAL A 21 12.07 -14.22 11.23
N SER A 22 11.89 -13.02 11.78
CA SER A 22 12.08 -12.72 13.20
C SER A 22 11.07 -13.45 14.12
N ALA A 23 9.89 -13.76 13.59
CA ALA A 23 8.87 -14.58 14.26
C ALA A 23 9.22 -16.08 14.26
N GLY A 24 10.37 -16.48 13.71
CA GLY A 24 10.87 -17.86 13.72
C GLY A 24 10.33 -18.74 12.60
N HIS A 25 9.77 -18.16 11.53
CA HIS A 25 9.35 -18.91 10.35
C HIS A 25 10.51 -19.18 9.39
N THR A 26 10.44 -20.27 8.64
CA THR A 26 11.31 -20.49 7.48
C THR A 26 10.72 -19.70 6.29
N VAL A 27 11.44 -18.72 5.77
CA VAL A 27 10.92 -17.83 4.74
C VAL A 27 11.70 -17.98 3.44
N ALA A 28 11.03 -18.37 2.36
CA ALA A 28 11.55 -18.34 1.00
C ALA A 28 11.20 -16.99 0.34
N VAL A 29 12.15 -16.36 -0.34
CA VAL A 29 11.95 -15.01 -0.89
C VAL A 29 12.31 -14.90 -2.36
N TRP A 30 11.53 -14.05 -3.05
CA TRP A 30 11.82 -13.62 -4.40
C TRP A 30 11.53 -12.12 -4.57
N SER A 31 12.31 -11.47 -5.42
CA SER A 31 12.06 -10.09 -5.84
C SER A 31 12.55 -9.90 -7.27
N HIS A 32 11.86 -9.04 -8.03
CA HIS A 32 12.33 -8.64 -9.36
C HIS A 32 13.78 -8.08 -9.30
N SER A 33 14.09 -7.29 -8.28
CA SER A 33 15.45 -6.88 -7.92
C SER A 33 16.08 -8.00 -7.07
N GLN A 34 16.69 -8.99 -7.74
CA GLN A 34 17.23 -10.21 -7.09
C GLN A 34 18.21 -9.92 -5.94
N ASN A 35 19.01 -8.84 -6.03
CA ASN A 35 19.94 -8.48 -4.97
C ASN A 35 19.24 -8.27 -3.63
N LYS A 36 18.06 -7.62 -3.62
CA LYS A 36 17.27 -7.42 -2.40
C LYS A 36 16.84 -8.74 -1.74
N ALA A 37 16.57 -9.77 -2.56
CA ALA A 37 16.22 -11.09 -2.06
C ALA A 37 17.44 -11.85 -1.52
N ARG A 38 18.61 -11.70 -2.16
CA ARG A 38 19.87 -12.32 -1.69
C ARG A 38 20.38 -11.70 -0.40
N GLU A 39 20.12 -10.40 -0.18
CA GLU A 39 20.58 -9.64 0.98
C GLU A 39 19.68 -9.82 2.21
N LEU A 40 18.50 -10.42 2.08
CA LEU A 40 17.59 -10.60 3.22
C LEU A 40 18.09 -11.72 4.14
N THR A 41 18.77 -11.34 5.19
CA THR A 41 19.35 -12.26 6.17
C THR A 41 18.28 -13.16 6.80
N GLY A 42 18.56 -14.46 6.88
CA GLY A 42 17.67 -15.47 7.48
C GLY A 42 16.57 -15.98 6.55
N ALA A 43 16.50 -15.50 5.31
CA ALA A 43 15.57 -16.01 4.30
C ALA A 43 16.29 -16.80 3.21
N ALA A 44 15.58 -17.76 2.59
CA ALA A 44 16.08 -18.55 1.48
C ALA A 44 15.75 -17.86 0.14
N PHE A 45 16.76 -17.48 -0.62
CA PHE A 45 16.58 -16.92 -1.96
C PHE A 45 16.06 -17.98 -2.94
N CYS A 46 15.05 -17.63 -3.74
CA CYS A 46 14.54 -18.38 -4.87
C CYS A 46 14.71 -17.59 -6.18
N ALA A 47 14.97 -18.28 -7.28
CA ALA A 47 15.17 -17.62 -8.59
C ALA A 47 13.84 -17.26 -9.27
N THR A 48 12.75 -17.94 -8.92
CA THR A 48 11.42 -17.70 -9.51
C THR A 48 10.32 -17.71 -8.44
N PRO A 49 9.16 -17.08 -8.71
CA PRO A 49 7.98 -17.22 -7.87
C PRO A 49 7.54 -18.68 -7.67
N ALA A 50 7.62 -19.51 -8.72
CA ALA A 50 7.29 -20.93 -8.65
C ALA A 50 8.15 -21.68 -7.62
N GLU A 51 9.45 -21.39 -7.53
CA GLU A 51 10.34 -21.97 -6.53
C GLU A 51 9.97 -21.54 -5.10
N VAL A 52 9.51 -20.29 -4.91
CA VAL A 52 8.98 -19.85 -3.61
C VAL A 52 7.77 -20.69 -3.23
N ALA A 53 6.82 -20.91 -4.15
CA ALA A 53 5.63 -21.72 -3.88
C ALA A 53 5.99 -23.19 -3.56
N GLN A 54 6.98 -23.78 -4.22
CA GLN A 54 7.45 -25.15 -3.94
C GLN A 54 8.02 -25.31 -2.52
N ASN A 55 8.59 -24.23 -1.97
CA ASN A 55 9.25 -24.22 -0.66
C ASN A 55 8.37 -23.65 0.48
N SER A 56 7.10 -23.37 0.20
CA SER A 56 6.19 -22.70 1.13
C SER A 56 4.83 -23.40 1.19
N GLU A 57 4.08 -23.16 2.24
CA GLU A 57 2.66 -23.53 2.38
C GLU A 57 1.73 -22.32 2.27
N CYS A 58 2.25 -21.12 2.55
CA CYS A 58 1.57 -19.86 2.38
C CYS A 58 2.57 -18.81 1.87
N VAL A 59 2.14 -18.00 0.91
CA VAL A 59 2.94 -16.92 0.32
C VAL A 59 2.25 -15.58 0.51
N PHE A 60 3.01 -14.59 0.92
CA PHE A 60 2.66 -13.17 0.90
C PHE A 60 3.32 -12.50 -0.27
N LEU A 61 2.64 -11.56 -0.91
CA LEU A 61 3.28 -10.73 -1.93
C LEU A 61 2.92 -9.25 -1.76
N CYS A 62 3.87 -8.37 -2.10
CA CYS A 62 3.68 -6.92 -2.07
C CYS A 62 4.42 -6.31 -3.28
N VAL A 63 3.67 -6.08 -4.35
CA VAL A 63 4.19 -5.58 -5.64
C VAL A 63 3.52 -4.26 -6.04
N GLY A 64 4.04 -3.61 -7.09
CA GLY A 64 3.71 -2.23 -7.41
C GLY A 64 2.33 -2.00 -8.02
N ASN A 65 1.84 -2.93 -8.86
CA ASN A 65 0.60 -2.72 -9.62
C ASN A 65 -0.10 -4.03 -9.98
N THR A 66 -1.28 -3.91 -10.59
CA THR A 66 -2.15 -5.02 -10.98
C THR A 66 -1.48 -5.99 -11.96
N ALA A 67 -0.78 -5.47 -12.97
CA ALA A 67 -0.10 -6.31 -13.96
C ALA A 67 1.02 -7.14 -13.32
N MET A 68 1.81 -6.56 -12.41
CA MET A 68 2.85 -7.26 -11.66
C MET A 68 2.26 -8.34 -10.76
N SER A 69 1.14 -8.08 -10.07
CA SER A 69 0.48 -9.08 -9.23
C SER A 69 0.04 -10.27 -10.08
N ARG A 70 -0.66 -10.01 -11.19
CA ARG A 70 -1.08 -11.07 -12.12
C ARG A 70 0.11 -11.89 -12.64
N GLU A 71 1.17 -11.24 -13.09
CA GLU A 71 2.36 -11.91 -13.63
C GLU A 71 3.05 -12.80 -12.58
N VAL A 72 3.25 -12.28 -11.37
CA VAL A 72 3.89 -13.02 -10.27
C VAL A 72 3.05 -14.21 -9.82
N ILE A 73 1.71 -14.12 -9.88
CA ILE A 73 0.81 -15.19 -9.48
C ILE A 73 0.62 -16.20 -10.61
N LEU A 74 0.20 -15.75 -11.81
CA LEU A 74 -0.32 -16.58 -12.90
C LEU A 74 0.65 -16.72 -14.09
N GLY A 75 1.72 -15.92 -14.14
CA GLY A 75 2.67 -15.91 -15.26
C GLY A 75 3.39 -17.23 -15.50
N GLU A 76 4.21 -17.29 -16.54
CA GLU A 76 4.91 -18.52 -16.98
C GLU A 76 5.78 -19.13 -15.86
N LYS A 77 6.39 -18.27 -15.01
CA LYS A 77 7.19 -18.67 -13.82
C LYS A 77 6.50 -18.29 -12.51
N GLY A 78 5.17 -18.04 -12.57
CA GLY A 78 4.36 -17.57 -11.46
C GLY A 78 4.13 -18.62 -10.38
N LEU A 79 3.56 -18.18 -9.25
CA LEU A 79 3.29 -18.99 -8.07
C LEU A 79 2.50 -20.27 -8.40
N VAL A 80 1.52 -20.19 -9.30
CA VAL A 80 0.67 -21.34 -9.69
C VAL A 80 1.47 -22.54 -10.23
N LYS A 81 2.66 -22.30 -10.80
CA LYS A 81 3.50 -23.38 -11.36
C LYS A 81 4.21 -24.22 -10.29
N GLY A 82 4.32 -23.70 -9.08
CA GLY A 82 4.89 -24.41 -7.93
C GLY A 82 3.88 -24.76 -6.84
N ALA A 83 2.69 -24.15 -6.88
CA ALA A 83 1.65 -24.30 -5.88
C ALA A 83 0.98 -25.69 -5.94
N LYS A 84 0.54 -26.18 -4.77
CA LYS A 84 -0.22 -27.43 -4.61
C LYS A 84 -1.64 -27.09 -4.17
N LYS A 85 -2.55 -28.04 -4.29
CA LYS A 85 -3.91 -27.91 -3.74
C LYS A 85 -3.86 -27.57 -2.24
N GLY A 86 -4.62 -26.57 -1.82
CA GLY A 86 -4.64 -26.05 -0.45
C GLY A 86 -3.55 -24.98 -0.18
N PHE A 87 -2.71 -24.65 -1.18
CA PHE A 87 -1.75 -23.55 -1.06
C PHE A 87 -2.45 -22.21 -0.88
N VAL A 88 -1.90 -21.32 -0.06
CA VAL A 88 -2.49 -20.02 0.22
C VAL A 88 -1.63 -18.90 -0.37
N ILE A 89 -2.26 -17.98 -1.10
CA ILE A 89 -1.66 -16.74 -1.59
C ILE A 89 -2.35 -15.56 -0.91
N ALA A 90 -1.60 -14.71 -0.21
CA ALA A 90 -2.07 -13.46 0.38
C ALA A 90 -1.43 -12.27 -0.34
N ASP A 91 -2.20 -11.58 -1.18
CA ASP A 91 -1.72 -10.40 -1.91
C ASP A 91 -1.91 -9.13 -1.08
N CYS A 92 -0.80 -8.61 -0.53
CA CYS A 92 -0.74 -7.37 0.24
C CYS A 92 -0.59 -6.12 -0.65
N SER A 93 -0.59 -6.27 -1.96
CA SER A 93 -0.49 -5.17 -2.91
C SER A 93 -1.80 -4.38 -3.00
N THR A 94 -1.72 -3.10 -3.37
CA THR A 94 -2.90 -2.31 -3.75
C THR A 94 -3.06 -2.37 -5.26
N VAL A 95 -4.05 -3.14 -5.70
CA VAL A 95 -4.33 -3.48 -7.11
C VAL A 95 -5.82 -3.34 -7.41
N SER A 96 -6.23 -3.56 -8.67
CA SER A 96 -7.65 -3.55 -9.07
C SER A 96 -8.44 -4.61 -8.32
N PRO A 97 -9.53 -4.25 -7.61
CA PRO A 97 -10.41 -5.23 -6.95
C PRO A 97 -11.05 -6.20 -7.94
N LEU A 98 -11.41 -5.74 -9.14
CA LEU A 98 -11.98 -6.56 -10.19
C LEU A 98 -11.00 -7.63 -10.65
N GLU A 99 -9.76 -7.22 -10.96
CA GLU A 99 -8.73 -8.16 -11.40
C GLU A 99 -8.31 -9.13 -10.27
N SER A 100 -8.22 -8.63 -9.05
CA SER A 100 -7.96 -9.49 -7.87
C SER A 100 -9.05 -10.57 -7.70
N THR A 101 -10.30 -10.21 -7.92
CA THR A 101 -11.41 -11.18 -7.87
C THR A 101 -11.33 -12.21 -9.01
N ARG A 102 -10.88 -11.80 -10.21
CA ARG A 102 -10.64 -12.73 -11.34
C ARG A 102 -9.51 -13.70 -11.03
N ILE A 103 -8.39 -13.19 -10.50
CA ILE A 103 -7.26 -14.01 -10.04
C ILE A 103 -7.75 -15.02 -9.00
N ALA A 104 -8.53 -14.59 -8.01
CA ALA A 104 -9.08 -15.47 -6.99
C ALA A 104 -9.90 -16.63 -7.58
N ALA A 105 -10.76 -16.35 -8.58
CA ALA A 105 -11.55 -17.37 -9.25
C ALA A 105 -10.70 -18.36 -10.08
N GLU A 106 -9.66 -17.86 -10.78
CA GLU A 106 -8.71 -18.69 -11.52
C GLU A 106 -7.91 -19.62 -10.59
N LEU A 107 -7.57 -19.16 -9.40
CA LEU A 107 -6.85 -19.92 -8.36
C LEU A 107 -7.77 -20.96 -7.71
N GLU A 108 -8.99 -20.58 -7.37
CA GLU A 108 -9.98 -21.49 -6.77
C GLU A 108 -10.27 -22.70 -7.66
N ALA A 109 -10.35 -22.51 -8.99
CA ALA A 109 -10.49 -23.60 -9.96
C ALA A 109 -9.32 -24.61 -9.92
N GLN A 110 -8.17 -24.21 -9.38
CA GLN A 110 -6.98 -25.05 -9.20
C GLN A 110 -6.83 -25.55 -7.74
N GLY A 111 -7.79 -25.22 -6.88
CA GLY A 111 -7.76 -25.60 -5.46
C GLY A 111 -6.74 -24.81 -4.64
N ILE A 112 -6.37 -23.60 -5.10
CA ILE A 112 -5.46 -22.66 -4.42
C ILE A 112 -6.32 -21.59 -3.74
N GLU A 113 -6.04 -21.30 -2.48
CA GLU A 113 -6.75 -20.28 -1.70
C GLU A 113 -6.11 -18.90 -1.90
N PHE A 114 -6.96 -17.86 -1.91
CA PHE A 114 -6.50 -16.50 -2.14
C PHE A 114 -7.12 -15.51 -1.15
N LEU A 115 -6.28 -14.59 -0.64
CA LEU A 115 -6.68 -13.43 0.15
C LEU A 115 -6.16 -12.17 -0.52
N ASP A 116 -7.03 -11.19 -0.76
CA ASP A 116 -6.63 -9.81 -0.99
C ASP A 116 -6.45 -9.13 0.38
N ALA A 117 -5.22 -8.77 0.69
CA ALA A 117 -4.82 -8.33 2.02
C ALA A 117 -4.01 -7.02 2.02
N PRO A 118 -4.46 -5.97 1.31
CA PRO A 118 -3.75 -4.70 1.29
C PRO A 118 -3.57 -4.13 2.70
N CYS A 119 -2.51 -3.35 2.87
CA CYS A 119 -2.15 -2.78 4.17
C CYS A 119 -2.04 -1.25 4.14
N THR A 120 -2.06 -0.66 5.32
CA THR A 120 -1.74 0.76 5.55
C THR A 120 -0.83 0.91 6.76
N GLY A 121 -0.08 2.03 6.84
CA GLY A 121 0.90 2.32 7.89
C GLY A 121 2.23 2.85 7.35
N SER A 122 2.37 2.93 6.01
CA SER A 122 3.57 3.44 5.33
C SER A 122 4.85 2.65 5.70
N LYS A 123 6.01 3.16 5.32
CA LYS A 123 7.32 2.60 5.64
C LYS A 123 7.50 2.38 7.16
N ALA A 124 7.15 3.38 7.96
CA ALA A 124 7.30 3.30 9.43
C ALA A 124 6.47 2.15 10.04
N GLY A 125 5.23 1.97 9.60
CA GLY A 125 4.40 0.85 10.04
C GLY A 125 4.94 -0.51 9.61
N ALA A 126 5.50 -0.61 8.40
CA ALA A 126 6.13 -1.83 7.92
C ALA A 126 7.39 -2.18 8.72
N GLU A 127 8.26 -1.20 8.98
CA GLU A 127 9.48 -1.37 9.79
C GLU A 127 9.17 -1.70 11.25
N GLY A 128 8.12 -1.10 11.82
CA GLY A 128 7.71 -1.32 13.21
C GLY A 128 6.82 -2.55 13.43
N GLY A 129 6.42 -3.30 12.38
CA GLY A 129 5.48 -4.42 12.53
C GLY A 129 4.10 -3.99 13.01
N THR A 130 3.69 -2.76 12.69
CA THR A 130 2.44 -2.16 13.19
C THR A 130 1.43 -1.86 12.08
N LEU A 131 1.55 -2.55 10.95
CA LEU A 131 0.64 -2.36 9.83
C LEU A 131 -0.81 -2.68 10.22
N THR A 132 -1.72 -2.03 9.51
CA THR A 132 -3.14 -2.39 9.50
C THR A 132 -3.44 -3.10 8.20
N PHE A 133 -3.99 -4.32 8.27
CA PHE A 133 -4.40 -5.10 7.11
C PHE A 133 -5.92 -5.09 6.94
N MET A 134 -6.37 -4.97 5.69
CA MET A 134 -7.77 -5.10 5.29
C MET A 134 -7.88 -6.36 4.42
N ILE A 135 -8.54 -7.41 4.92
CA ILE A 135 -8.42 -8.75 4.36
C ILE A 135 -9.75 -9.21 3.80
N GLY A 136 -9.77 -9.54 2.52
CA GLY A 136 -10.89 -10.15 1.80
C GLY A 136 -10.55 -11.58 1.38
N GLY A 137 -11.57 -12.46 1.32
CA GLY A 137 -11.45 -13.86 0.95
C GLY A 137 -12.26 -14.77 1.85
N LYS A 138 -11.96 -16.07 1.86
CA LYS A 138 -12.64 -17.04 2.73
C LYS A 138 -12.24 -16.81 4.20
N LYS A 139 -13.23 -16.79 5.09
CA LYS A 139 -13.00 -16.53 6.52
C LYS A 139 -12.09 -17.56 7.19
N GLU A 140 -12.26 -18.82 6.85
CA GLU A 140 -11.44 -19.92 7.35
C GLU A 140 -9.97 -19.81 6.92
N VAL A 141 -9.70 -19.31 5.71
CA VAL A 141 -8.33 -19.06 5.22
C VAL A 141 -7.71 -17.88 5.97
N PHE A 142 -8.50 -16.80 6.20
CA PHE A 142 -8.05 -15.69 7.04
C PHE A 142 -7.71 -16.17 8.46
N ASP A 143 -8.60 -16.94 9.10
CA ASP A 143 -8.36 -17.44 10.48
C ASP A 143 -7.12 -18.29 10.59
N HIS A 144 -6.86 -19.13 9.58
CA HIS A 144 -5.65 -19.94 9.49
C HIS A 144 -4.37 -19.11 9.33
N THR A 145 -4.42 -18.04 8.53
CA THR A 145 -3.25 -17.18 8.22
C THR A 145 -3.05 -16.03 9.20
N LYS A 146 -4.03 -15.77 10.06
CA LYS A 146 -4.03 -14.67 11.02
C LYS A 146 -2.74 -14.53 11.83
N PRO A 147 -2.14 -15.61 12.39
CA PRO A 147 -0.88 -15.50 13.14
C PRO A 147 0.28 -14.93 12.32
N PHE A 148 0.29 -15.16 11.00
CA PHE A 148 1.34 -14.64 10.12
C PHE A 148 1.14 -13.14 9.87
N PHE A 149 -0.10 -12.68 9.73
CA PHE A 149 -0.40 -11.24 9.64
C PHE A 149 -0.06 -10.52 10.94
N GLU A 150 -0.31 -11.14 12.11
CA GLU A 150 0.01 -10.58 13.42
C GLU A 150 1.51 -10.37 13.63
N ALA A 151 2.37 -11.13 12.95
CA ALA A 151 3.81 -10.89 12.95
C ALA A 151 4.21 -9.61 12.21
N MET A 152 3.40 -9.13 11.25
CA MET A 152 3.69 -7.97 10.39
C MET A 152 2.84 -6.73 10.73
N GLY A 153 1.79 -6.89 11.51
CA GLY A 153 0.82 -5.82 11.76
C GLY A 153 0.11 -5.94 13.09
N LYS A 154 -0.43 -4.80 13.54
CA LYS A 154 -1.12 -4.67 14.82
C LYS A 154 -2.65 -4.81 14.71
N SER A 155 -3.21 -4.42 13.57
CA SER A 155 -4.66 -4.37 13.37
C SER A 155 -5.05 -5.17 12.13
N LEU A 156 -5.96 -6.12 12.28
CA LEU A 156 -6.41 -7.00 11.20
C LEU A 156 -7.92 -6.89 11.06
N TYR A 157 -8.39 -6.47 9.89
CA TYR A 157 -9.81 -6.34 9.59
C TYR A 157 -10.22 -7.33 8.52
N TYR A 158 -11.08 -8.27 8.88
CA TYR A 158 -11.74 -9.13 7.90
C TYR A 158 -12.89 -8.35 7.25
N CYS A 159 -12.72 -8.05 5.95
CA CYS A 159 -13.63 -7.19 5.19
C CYS A 159 -14.74 -7.97 4.46
N GLY A 160 -14.69 -9.30 4.47
CA GLY A 160 -15.66 -10.15 3.79
C GLY A 160 -15.05 -10.95 2.64
N LYS A 161 -15.83 -11.24 1.60
CA LYS A 161 -15.42 -12.03 0.44
C LYS A 161 -14.27 -11.37 -0.35
N SER A 162 -13.68 -12.14 -1.29
CA SER A 162 -12.59 -11.68 -2.16
C SER A 162 -12.90 -10.33 -2.83
N GLY A 163 -11.90 -9.45 -2.86
CA GLY A 163 -11.95 -8.07 -3.34
C GLY A 163 -12.42 -7.04 -2.32
N MET A 164 -12.94 -7.46 -1.13
CA MET A 164 -13.45 -6.52 -0.14
C MET A 164 -12.35 -5.81 0.64
N GLY A 165 -11.19 -6.44 0.86
CA GLY A 165 -10.02 -5.81 1.45
C GLY A 165 -9.51 -4.66 0.57
N LEU A 166 -9.40 -4.91 -0.74
CA LEU A 166 -8.99 -3.89 -1.72
C LEU A 166 -9.99 -2.74 -1.82
N ARG A 167 -11.31 -3.02 -1.80
CA ARG A 167 -12.35 -1.97 -1.80
C ARG A 167 -12.24 -1.09 -0.56
N ALA A 168 -12.03 -1.67 0.62
CA ALA A 168 -11.77 -0.92 1.85
C ALA A 168 -10.49 -0.08 1.74
N LYS A 169 -9.41 -0.66 1.19
CA LYS A 169 -8.13 0.03 0.99
C LYS A 169 -8.26 1.22 0.04
N LEU A 170 -8.91 1.05 -1.10
CA LEU A 170 -9.10 2.13 -2.07
C LEU A 170 -9.96 3.26 -1.49
N THR A 171 -11.01 2.94 -0.74
CA THR A 171 -11.82 3.93 -0.02
C THR A 171 -10.97 4.71 0.99
N GLN A 172 -10.12 4.01 1.78
CA GLN A 172 -9.23 4.66 2.73
C GLN A 172 -8.21 5.58 2.02
N ASN A 173 -7.60 5.15 0.91
CA ASN A 173 -6.62 5.96 0.18
C ASN A 173 -7.26 7.13 -0.58
N LEU A 174 -8.49 6.99 -1.07
CA LEU A 174 -9.29 8.09 -1.62
C LEU A 174 -9.49 9.20 -0.57
N ILE A 175 -9.93 8.83 0.63
CA ILE A 175 -10.14 9.77 1.74
C ILE A 175 -8.79 10.43 2.12
N LEU A 176 -7.72 9.64 2.22
CA LEU A 176 -6.38 10.14 2.55
C LEU A 176 -5.88 11.14 1.50
N GLY A 177 -6.03 10.84 0.21
CA GLY A 177 -5.60 11.71 -0.87
C GLY A 177 -6.35 13.04 -0.89
N ASN A 178 -7.68 13.00 -0.77
CA ASN A 178 -8.52 14.20 -0.73
C ASN A 178 -8.23 15.05 0.53
N LEU A 179 -8.06 14.40 1.68
CA LEU A 179 -7.73 15.08 2.94
C LEU A 179 -6.39 15.80 2.85
N LEU A 180 -5.39 15.19 2.22
CA LEU A 180 -4.08 15.82 2.06
C LEU A 180 -4.15 17.04 1.14
N GLN A 181 -4.92 16.99 0.05
CA GLN A 181 -5.07 18.15 -0.83
C GLN A 181 -5.85 19.30 -0.16
N ALA A 182 -6.91 19.00 0.59
CA ALA A 182 -7.60 20.02 1.39
C ALA A 182 -6.67 20.68 2.42
N PHE A 183 -5.80 19.89 3.06
CA PHE A 183 -4.77 20.40 3.97
C PHE A 183 -3.74 21.26 3.24
N ASN A 184 -3.24 20.83 2.07
CA ASN A 184 -2.28 21.59 1.27
C ASN A 184 -2.85 22.96 0.86
N GLU A 185 -4.10 23.01 0.39
CA GLU A 185 -4.78 24.26 0.06
C GLU A 185 -4.91 25.19 1.28
N GLY A 186 -5.35 24.63 2.41
CA GLY A 186 -5.49 25.37 3.66
C GLY A 186 -4.19 25.96 4.17
N LEU A 187 -3.08 25.18 4.11
CA LEU A 187 -1.76 25.66 4.51
C LEU A 187 -1.23 26.76 3.57
N VAL A 188 -1.37 26.60 2.26
CA VAL A 188 -0.95 27.62 1.29
C VAL A 188 -1.77 28.90 1.48
N LEU A 189 -3.08 28.78 1.66
CA LEU A 189 -3.97 29.92 1.94
C LEU A 189 -3.55 30.67 3.22
N SER A 190 -3.41 29.94 4.34
CA SER A 190 -3.08 30.54 5.64
C SER A 190 -1.70 31.21 5.61
N THR A 191 -0.70 30.57 5.01
CA THR A 191 0.64 31.14 4.85
C THR A 191 0.61 32.42 4.04
N LYS A 192 -0.10 32.44 2.90
CA LYS A 192 -0.21 33.63 2.07
C LYS A 192 -1.01 34.76 2.75
N ALA A 193 -1.93 34.41 3.63
CA ALA A 193 -2.67 35.37 4.47
C ALA A 193 -1.86 35.88 5.68
N GLY A 194 -0.63 35.42 5.88
CA GLY A 194 0.25 35.87 6.96
C GLY A 194 0.09 35.15 8.28
N VAL A 195 -0.62 34.01 8.30
CA VAL A 195 -0.71 33.16 9.49
C VAL A 195 0.52 32.26 9.55
N ASP A 196 1.14 32.18 10.71
CA ASP A 196 2.27 31.31 10.96
C ASP A 196 1.89 29.82 10.75
N PRO A 197 2.65 29.03 9.97
CA PRO A 197 2.30 27.64 9.68
C PRO A 197 2.26 26.72 10.90
N GLU A 198 3.11 26.93 11.91
CA GLU A 198 3.10 26.13 13.15
C GLU A 198 1.87 26.45 13.99
N LEU A 199 1.51 27.74 14.09
CA LEU A 199 0.28 28.17 14.73
C LEU A 199 -0.96 27.58 14.02
N MET A 200 -0.97 27.57 12.68
CA MET A 200 -2.07 26.96 11.93
C MET A 200 -2.18 25.46 12.19
N LEU A 201 -1.06 24.74 12.27
CA LEU A 201 -1.05 23.32 12.65
C LEU A 201 -1.60 23.09 14.04
N ASP A 202 -1.24 23.92 15.01
CA ASP A 202 -1.77 23.81 16.38
C ASP A 202 -3.28 24.03 16.41
N ILE A 203 -3.79 25.03 15.70
CA ILE A 203 -5.23 25.26 15.54
C ILE A 203 -5.91 24.02 14.93
N LEU A 204 -5.35 23.43 13.86
CA LEU A 204 -5.92 22.25 13.22
C LEU A 204 -5.95 21.06 14.18
N ASN A 205 -4.89 20.83 14.95
CA ASN A 205 -4.79 19.74 15.91
C ASN A 205 -5.82 19.86 17.07
N ASN A 206 -6.26 21.07 17.36
CA ASN A 206 -7.26 21.38 18.39
C ASN A 206 -8.66 21.68 17.84
N SER A 207 -8.91 21.35 16.56
CA SER A 207 -10.18 21.58 15.88
C SER A 207 -10.83 20.28 15.37
N ALA A 208 -12.04 20.40 14.82
CA ALA A 208 -12.72 19.29 14.14
C ALA A 208 -11.99 18.80 12.87
N ALA A 209 -11.07 19.59 12.30
CA ALA A 209 -10.23 19.23 11.16
C ALA A 209 -8.98 18.40 11.54
N ARG A 210 -8.85 18.03 12.82
CA ARG A 210 -7.72 17.22 13.30
C ARG A 210 -7.61 15.89 12.55
N SER A 211 -6.38 15.55 12.14
CA SER A 211 -6.09 14.31 11.44
C SER A 211 -4.68 13.81 11.77
N GLY A 212 -4.54 12.48 12.00
CA GLY A 212 -3.23 11.85 12.16
C GLY A 212 -2.35 11.99 10.91
N LEU A 213 -2.93 12.07 9.71
CA LEU A 213 -2.20 12.36 8.48
C LEU A 213 -1.58 13.75 8.51
N ILE A 214 -2.38 14.77 8.86
CA ILE A 214 -1.94 16.16 8.94
C ILE A 214 -0.80 16.30 9.97
N SER A 215 -0.98 15.76 11.18
CA SER A 215 0.04 15.78 12.23
C SER A 215 1.35 15.14 11.82
N ALA A 216 1.30 14.08 10.99
CA ALA A 216 2.49 13.38 10.50
C ALA A 216 3.17 14.12 9.32
N LYS A 217 2.40 14.79 8.44
CA LYS A 217 2.91 15.37 7.19
C LYS A 217 3.31 16.84 7.30
N ALA A 218 2.66 17.61 8.16
CA ALA A 218 3.00 19.03 8.34
C ALA A 218 4.47 19.29 8.70
N PRO A 219 5.09 18.56 9.66
CA PRO A 219 6.52 18.75 9.98
C PRO A 219 7.45 18.46 8.80
N MET A 220 7.10 17.54 7.89
CA MET A 220 7.86 17.26 6.68
C MET A 220 7.79 18.45 5.71
N VAL A 221 6.59 19.00 5.51
CA VAL A 221 6.38 20.21 4.68
C VAL A 221 7.17 21.39 5.24
N PHE A 222 7.10 21.66 6.54
CA PHE A 222 7.79 22.79 7.19
C PHE A 222 9.31 22.70 7.04
N LYS A 223 9.87 21.49 7.19
CA LYS A 223 11.29 21.21 7.02
C LYS A 223 11.73 21.04 5.57
N ARG A 224 10.80 21.06 4.62
CA ARG A 224 11.06 20.77 3.19
C ARG A 224 11.67 19.37 2.99
N ASP A 225 11.38 18.44 3.87
CA ASP A 225 11.81 17.04 3.77
C ASP A 225 10.70 16.21 3.08
N PHE A 226 10.91 15.95 1.82
CA PHE A 226 9.99 15.13 1.00
C PHE A 226 10.51 13.70 0.79
N SER A 227 11.39 13.23 1.68
CA SER A 227 11.88 11.84 1.66
C SER A 227 10.73 10.83 1.74
N THR A 228 10.78 9.83 0.88
CA THR A 228 9.63 8.96 0.58
C THR A 228 9.29 8.00 1.74
N ASN A 229 8.13 8.18 2.34
CA ASN A 229 7.45 7.15 3.13
C ASN A 229 6.31 6.48 2.34
N PHE A 230 5.61 7.28 1.51
CA PHE A 230 4.63 6.84 0.52
C PHE A 230 4.65 7.85 -0.64
N SER A 231 5.03 7.41 -1.84
CA SER A 231 5.28 8.36 -2.92
C SER A 231 4.00 8.85 -3.61
N VAL A 232 4.11 10.07 -4.17
CA VAL A 232 3.06 10.71 -4.98
C VAL A 232 2.55 9.76 -6.07
N LYS A 233 3.43 9.11 -6.83
CA LYS A 233 3.04 8.21 -7.93
C LYS A 233 2.23 6.99 -7.46
N TRP A 234 2.52 6.46 -6.28
CA TRP A 234 1.77 5.31 -5.77
C TRP A 234 0.42 5.72 -5.20
N LEU A 235 0.29 6.91 -4.63
CA LEU A 235 -1.02 7.41 -4.22
C LEU A 235 -1.87 7.80 -5.44
N GLU A 236 -1.28 8.42 -6.46
CA GLU A 236 -1.97 8.71 -7.72
C GLU A 236 -2.53 7.42 -8.35
N LYS A 237 -1.71 6.36 -8.45
CA LYS A 237 -2.18 5.06 -8.92
C LYS A 237 -3.37 4.53 -8.10
N ASP A 238 -3.31 4.64 -6.77
CA ASP A 238 -4.38 4.16 -5.89
C ASP A 238 -5.67 4.98 -6.06
N ILE A 239 -5.55 6.28 -6.30
CA ILE A 239 -6.67 7.18 -6.63
C ILE A 239 -7.28 6.80 -7.98
N GLY A 240 -6.46 6.52 -9.00
CA GLY A 240 -6.94 6.02 -10.29
C GLY A 240 -7.75 4.72 -10.14
N LEU A 241 -7.25 3.75 -9.38
CA LEU A 241 -7.99 2.52 -9.08
C LEU A 241 -9.30 2.78 -8.32
N ALA A 242 -9.36 3.80 -7.46
CA ALA A 242 -10.59 4.17 -6.76
C ALA A 242 -11.61 4.81 -7.73
N LEU A 243 -11.17 5.63 -8.68
CA LEU A 243 -12.00 6.22 -9.73
C LEU A 243 -12.57 5.13 -10.66
N ASP A 244 -11.73 4.17 -11.06
CA ASP A 244 -12.17 3.01 -11.85
C ASP A 244 -13.25 2.23 -11.10
N LEU A 245 -13.04 1.94 -9.81
CA LEU A 245 -14.04 1.28 -8.97
C LEU A 245 -15.33 2.10 -8.87
N GLY A 246 -15.23 3.42 -8.66
CA GLY A 246 -16.39 4.32 -8.62
C GLY A 246 -17.18 4.27 -9.91
N SER A 247 -16.50 4.31 -11.06
CA SER A 247 -17.12 4.17 -12.39
C SER A 247 -17.83 2.82 -12.57
N GLU A 248 -17.18 1.73 -12.16
CA GLU A 248 -17.72 0.36 -12.26
C GLU A 248 -19.04 0.19 -11.48
N ILE A 249 -19.13 0.79 -10.28
CA ILE A 249 -20.30 0.65 -9.40
C ILE A 249 -21.27 1.82 -9.46
N GLY A 250 -21.03 2.80 -10.35
CA GLY A 250 -21.91 3.94 -10.55
C GLY A 250 -21.87 4.99 -9.44
N VAL A 251 -20.73 5.14 -8.73
CA VAL A 251 -20.54 6.17 -7.69
C VAL A 251 -19.72 7.34 -8.25
N PRO A 252 -20.28 8.56 -8.38
CA PRO A 252 -19.55 9.71 -8.86
C PRO A 252 -18.54 10.20 -7.80
N LEU A 253 -17.27 10.30 -8.18
CA LEU A 253 -16.15 10.71 -7.31
C LEU A 253 -15.57 12.06 -7.77
N LEU A 254 -16.38 13.12 -7.70
CA LEU A 254 -16.06 14.46 -8.26
C LEU A 254 -14.78 15.06 -7.64
N LEU A 255 -14.69 15.11 -6.33
CA LEU A 255 -13.53 15.65 -5.62
C LEU A 255 -12.27 14.82 -5.92
N THR A 256 -12.41 13.50 -5.98
CA THR A 256 -11.30 12.58 -6.24
C THR A 256 -10.74 12.75 -7.64
N GLY A 257 -11.59 13.01 -8.65
CA GLY A 257 -11.14 13.33 -10.01
C GLY A 257 -10.28 14.60 -10.05
N LEU A 258 -10.67 15.65 -9.33
CA LEU A 258 -9.87 16.87 -9.21
C LEU A 258 -8.56 16.60 -8.46
N THR A 259 -8.61 15.84 -7.37
CA THR A 259 -7.44 15.43 -6.60
C THR A 259 -6.43 14.64 -7.46
N GLN A 260 -6.91 13.76 -8.35
CA GLN A 260 -6.03 13.03 -9.28
C GLN A 260 -5.24 14.00 -10.16
N GLN A 261 -5.90 15.02 -10.73
CA GLN A 261 -5.24 16.02 -11.59
C GLN A 261 -4.10 16.77 -10.86
N LEU A 262 -4.25 17.01 -9.54
CA LEU A 262 -3.19 17.62 -8.74
C LEU A 262 -1.99 16.67 -8.56
N TYR A 263 -2.24 15.38 -8.35
CA TYR A 263 -1.16 14.38 -8.24
C TYR A 263 -0.48 14.14 -9.59
N GLU A 264 -1.22 14.06 -10.70
CA GLU A 264 -0.67 13.98 -12.06
C GLU A 264 0.20 15.20 -12.37
N THR A 265 -0.25 16.41 -11.98
CA THR A 265 0.53 17.63 -12.11
C THR A 265 1.83 17.55 -11.31
N ALA A 266 1.79 17.03 -10.08
CA ALA A 266 2.99 16.84 -9.26
C ALA A 266 3.96 15.86 -9.92
N ILE A 267 3.46 14.75 -10.51
CA ILE A 267 4.29 13.80 -11.27
C ILE A 267 4.92 14.47 -12.49
N ALA A 268 4.15 15.22 -13.28
CA ALA A 268 4.64 15.94 -14.46
C ALA A 268 5.75 16.96 -14.12
N LYS A 269 5.71 17.52 -12.90
CA LYS A 269 6.75 18.41 -12.36
C LYS A 269 7.97 17.69 -11.77
N GLY A 270 8.03 16.36 -11.84
CA GLY A 270 9.14 15.56 -11.34
C GLY A 270 9.05 15.15 -9.86
N TYR A 271 7.90 15.35 -9.20
CA TYR A 271 7.72 15.04 -7.77
C TYR A 271 7.15 13.63 -7.52
N GLY A 272 7.09 12.78 -8.55
CA GLY A 272 6.46 11.47 -8.48
C GLY A 272 7.08 10.51 -7.47
N GLU A 273 8.40 10.59 -7.25
CA GLU A 273 9.13 9.75 -6.30
C GLU A 273 9.15 10.31 -4.88
N ASP A 274 8.77 11.58 -4.70
CA ASP A 274 8.74 12.23 -3.40
C ASP A 274 7.56 11.71 -2.56
N ASP A 275 7.63 11.95 -1.25
CA ASP A 275 6.50 11.69 -0.35
C ASP A 275 5.25 12.45 -0.79
N ILE A 276 4.08 11.89 -0.52
CA ILE A 276 2.77 12.46 -0.90
C ILE A 276 2.61 13.93 -0.48
N CYS A 277 3.20 14.34 0.64
CA CYS A 277 3.17 15.73 1.09
C CYS A 277 3.95 16.69 0.16
N GLY A 278 4.85 16.17 -0.68
CA GLY A 278 5.54 16.95 -1.71
C GLY A 278 4.62 17.52 -2.78
N SER A 279 3.39 17.02 -2.91
CA SER A 279 2.36 17.57 -3.81
C SER A 279 1.96 19.01 -3.48
N ILE A 280 2.19 19.49 -2.24
CA ILE A 280 1.93 20.88 -1.85
C ILE A 280 2.66 21.88 -2.75
N ARG A 281 3.84 21.53 -3.28
CA ARG A 281 4.65 22.39 -4.14
C ARG A 281 3.92 22.85 -5.41
N VAL A 282 2.97 22.06 -5.90
CA VAL A 282 2.13 22.46 -7.04
C VAL A 282 1.31 23.71 -6.67
N LEU A 283 0.68 23.70 -5.51
CA LEU A 283 -0.14 24.82 -5.02
C LEU A 283 0.71 26.01 -4.60
N GLU A 284 1.87 25.77 -3.99
CA GLU A 284 2.83 26.81 -3.64
C GLU A 284 3.30 27.61 -4.87
N GLU A 285 3.63 26.90 -5.96
CA GLU A 285 4.03 27.53 -7.23
C GLU A 285 2.89 28.35 -7.84
N LEU A 286 1.67 27.79 -7.88
CA LEU A 286 0.49 28.51 -8.39
C LEU A 286 0.15 29.75 -7.56
N ALA A 287 0.35 29.66 -6.25
CA ALA A 287 0.08 30.77 -5.33
C ALA A 287 1.25 31.79 -5.23
N GLY A 288 2.43 31.45 -5.72
CA GLY A 288 3.63 32.28 -5.54
C GLY A 288 4.01 32.46 -4.07
N CYS A 289 3.91 31.39 -3.26
CA CYS A 289 4.35 31.41 -1.86
C CYS A 289 4.92 30.03 -1.47
N GLN A 290 5.63 29.97 -0.37
CA GLN A 290 6.22 28.73 0.14
C GLN A 290 5.86 28.53 1.60
N VAL A 291 5.32 27.36 1.93
CA VAL A 291 5.03 26.95 3.32
C VAL A 291 6.30 26.43 3.96
N LYS A 292 6.79 27.15 4.95
CA LYS A 292 7.93 26.76 5.78
C LYS A 292 7.81 27.39 7.17
N ALA A 293 8.31 26.74 8.18
CA ALA A 293 8.42 27.25 9.54
C ALA A 293 9.90 27.31 9.95
#